data_22eeb788124a3394c28170b198cc99d8
#
_entry.id   22eeb788124a3394c28170b198cc99d8
#
_cell.length_a   1.000
_cell.length_b   1.000
_cell.length_c   1.000
_cell.angle_alpha   90.00
_cell.angle_beta   90.00
_cell.angle_gamma   90.00
#
_symmetry.space_group_name_H-M   'P 1'
#
loop_
_entity.id
_entity.type
_entity.pdbx_description
1 polymer ?
#
loop_
_entity_poly.entity_id
_entity_poly.type
_entity_poly.pdbx_seq_one_letter_code
_entity_poly.pdbx_strand_id
1 'polypeptide(L)'
;MQIGDLSQRSGVKIETIRYYERVGLLPRPDRLASGRRVYGEEDVRRLGFVRHARDMGFDLSSVRVLLSLKEKPGESCGEAIRIAQAQLDAVEERLSRLTDLRADLKRMIAECDGRQVSDCRIIETIAG
;
A
#
# COMPACT_ATOMS: atom_id res chain seq x y z
N MET A 1 6.36 15.97 19.81
CA MET A 1 5.37 14.96 20.25
C MET A 1 6.01 13.59 20.39
N GLN A 2 5.41 12.72 21.16
CA GLN A 2 5.86 11.34 21.31
C GLN A 2 5.31 10.46 20.18
N ILE A 3 5.85 9.24 20.07
CA ILE A 3 5.46 8.31 18.99
C ILE A 3 3.97 7.96 19.02
N GLY A 4 3.36 7.90 20.22
CA GLY A 4 1.91 7.65 20.34
C GLY A 4 1.07 8.75 19.71
N ASP A 5 1.48 10.01 19.91
CA ASP A 5 0.81 11.16 19.30
C ASP A 5 1.00 11.14 17.78
N LEU A 6 2.20 10.81 17.33
CA LEU A 6 2.50 10.71 15.90
C LEU A 6 1.63 9.61 15.25
N SER A 7 1.51 8.47 15.90
CA SER A 7 0.66 7.37 15.43
C SER A 7 -0.80 7.81 15.29
N GLN A 8 -1.31 8.46 16.32
CA GLN A 8 -2.71 8.93 16.33
C GLN A 8 -2.97 9.96 15.23
N ARG A 9 -2.08 10.92 15.06
CA ARG A 9 -2.25 11.99 14.08
C ARG A 9 -2.04 11.54 12.64
N SER A 10 -1.11 10.60 12.41
CA SER A 10 -0.80 10.10 11.07
C SER A 10 -1.71 8.95 10.63
N GLY A 11 -2.34 8.28 11.57
CA GLY A 11 -3.09 7.05 11.31
C GLY A 11 -2.21 5.85 11.02
N VAL A 12 -0.91 5.94 11.30
CA VAL A 12 0.06 4.85 11.09
C VAL A 12 0.39 4.20 12.43
N LYS A 13 0.36 2.88 12.49
CA LYS A 13 0.64 2.14 13.73
C LYS A 13 2.07 2.38 14.19
N ILE A 14 2.27 2.39 15.52
CA ILE A 14 3.59 2.59 16.14
C ILE A 14 4.63 1.62 15.58
N GLU A 15 4.26 0.34 15.43
CA GLU A 15 5.15 -0.68 14.88
C GLU A 15 5.59 -0.35 13.46
N THR A 16 4.68 0.17 12.66
CA THR A 16 4.94 0.57 11.28
C THR A 16 5.84 1.80 11.24
N ILE A 17 5.62 2.77 12.14
CA ILE A 17 6.48 3.95 12.27
C ILE A 17 7.92 3.52 12.57
N ARG A 18 8.10 2.61 13.51
CA ARG A 18 9.43 2.07 13.87
C ARG A 18 10.07 1.34 12.70
N TYR A 19 9.27 0.60 11.93
CA TYR A 19 9.76 -0.05 10.72
C TYR A 19 10.23 0.98 9.69
N TYR A 20 9.47 2.04 9.46
CA TYR A 20 9.84 3.09 8.52
C TYR A 20 11.12 3.82 8.94
N GLU A 21 11.34 4.00 10.24
CA GLU A 21 12.60 4.53 10.75
C GLU A 21 13.77 3.59 10.42
N ARG A 22 13.59 2.29 10.63
CA ARG A 22 14.63 1.30 10.35
C ARG A 22 15.02 1.25 8.88
N VAL A 23 14.05 1.36 7.97
CA VAL A 23 14.31 1.29 6.53
C VAL A 23 14.60 2.66 5.89
N GLY A 24 14.64 3.72 6.70
CA GLY A 24 15.04 5.05 6.24
C GLY A 24 13.96 5.85 5.52
N LEU A 25 12.69 5.45 5.60
CA LEU A 25 11.58 6.22 5.06
C LEU A 25 11.19 7.40 5.95
N LEU A 26 11.47 7.28 7.24
CA LEU A 26 11.26 8.32 8.23
C LEU A 26 12.59 8.60 8.90
N PRO A 27 13.05 9.87 8.99
CA PRO A 27 14.28 10.18 9.71
C PRO A 27 14.14 9.78 11.18
N ARG A 28 15.26 9.38 11.79
CA ARG A 28 15.27 9.13 13.22
C ARG A 28 14.99 10.43 13.94
N PRO A 29 14.09 10.44 14.93
CA PRO A 29 13.75 11.67 15.64
C PRO A 29 14.89 12.13 16.51
N ASP A 30 14.94 13.44 16.77
CA ASP A 30 15.82 14.01 17.77
C ASP A 30 15.43 13.46 19.14
N ARG A 31 16.44 13.30 20.00
CA ARG A 31 16.20 12.84 21.36
C ARG A 31 16.39 14.00 22.35
N LEU A 32 15.49 14.06 23.32
CA LEU A 32 15.69 14.93 24.48
C LEU A 32 16.88 14.43 25.31
N ALA A 33 17.38 15.28 26.21
CA ALA A 33 18.44 14.90 27.15
C ALA A 33 18.06 13.66 28.00
N SER A 34 16.75 13.42 28.19
CA SER A 34 16.22 12.25 28.89
C SER A 34 16.27 10.96 28.06
N GLY A 35 16.70 11.02 26.78
CA GLY A 35 16.70 9.89 25.87
C GLY A 35 15.38 9.68 25.12
N ARG A 36 14.35 10.48 25.38
CA ARG A 36 13.05 10.39 24.68
C ARG A 36 13.17 10.86 23.25
N ARG A 37 12.50 10.15 22.35
CA ARG A 37 12.36 10.54 20.95
C ARG A 37 11.29 11.63 20.82
N VAL A 38 11.57 12.66 20.02
CA VAL A 38 10.65 13.76 19.75
C VAL A 38 10.38 13.83 18.26
N TYR A 39 9.09 13.84 17.91
CA TYR A 39 8.63 13.96 16.53
C TYR A 39 7.99 15.34 16.31
N GLY A 40 7.98 15.82 15.08
CA GLY A 40 7.42 17.11 14.71
C GLY A 40 6.33 17.00 13.63
N GLU A 41 5.79 18.16 13.27
CA GLU A 41 4.76 18.25 12.22
C GLU A 41 5.22 17.71 10.87
N GLU A 42 6.51 17.84 10.56
CA GLU A 42 7.07 17.29 9.32
C GLU A 42 6.97 15.77 9.27
N ASP A 43 7.13 15.10 10.40
CA ASP A 43 6.99 13.67 10.50
C ASP A 43 5.54 13.25 10.23
N VAL A 44 4.57 14.02 10.72
CA VAL A 44 3.15 13.78 10.44
C VAL A 44 2.89 13.89 8.94
N ARG A 45 3.39 14.92 8.28
CA ARG A 45 3.21 15.13 6.85
C ARG A 45 3.89 14.03 6.03
N ARG A 46 5.10 13.66 6.43
CA ARG A 46 5.86 12.61 5.75
C ARG A 46 5.16 11.25 5.86
N LEU A 47 4.68 10.89 7.04
CA LEU A 47 3.91 9.66 7.25
C LEU A 47 2.58 9.69 6.48
N GLY A 48 1.92 10.84 6.42
CA GLY A 48 0.71 11.01 5.62
C GLY A 48 0.96 10.74 4.14
N PHE A 49 2.05 11.26 3.62
CA PHE A 49 2.46 11.02 2.24
C PHE A 49 2.73 9.52 1.99
N VAL A 50 3.51 8.89 2.86
CA VAL A 50 3.82 7.45 2.77
C VAL A 50 2.55 6.62 2.82
N ARG A 51 1.66 6.94 3.76
CA ARG A 51 0.40 6.23 3.91
C ARG A 51 -0.46 6.32 2.65
N HIS A 52 -0.65 7.52 2.12
CA HIS A 52 -1.43 7.72 0.90
C HIS A 52 -0.83 6.96 -0.29
N ALA A 53 0.49 7.02 -0.45
CA ALA A 53 1.17 6.30 -1.52
C ALA A 53 1.01 4.78 -1.37
N ARG A 54 1.12 4.26 -0.15
CA ARG A 54 0.91 2.84 0.13
C ARG A 54 -0.54 2.42 -0.13
N ASP A 55 -1.50 3.25 0.23
CA ASP A 55 -2.92 2.99 -0.04
C ASP A 55 -3.21 2.92 -1.54
N MET A 56 -2.45 3.65 -2.34
CA MET A 56 -2.54 3.59 -3.81
C MET A 56 -1.79 2.39 -4.41
N GLY A 57 -1.17 1.58 -3.56
CA GLY A 57 -0.50 0.35 -3.98
C GLY A 57 0.97 0.50 -4.37
N PHE A 58 1.57 1.67 -4.19
CA PHE A 58 2.99 1.84 -4.47
C PHE A 58 3.83 1.05 -3.46
N ASP A 59 4.86 0.36 -3.96
CA ASP A 59 5.79 -0.34 -3.08
C ASP A 59 6.74 0.63 -2.38
N LEU A 60 7.46 0.13 -1.36
CA LEU A 60 8.32 0.99 -0.55
C LEU A 60 9.44 1.63 -1.36
N SER A 61 9.98 0.95 -2.37
CA SER A 61 11.03 1.52 -3.20
C SER A 61 10.50 2.70 -4.03
N SER A 62 9.29 2.57 -4.56
CA SER A 62 8.62 3.66 -5.29
C SER A 62 8.28 4.84 -4.36
N VAL A 63 7.79 4.55 -3.16
CA VAL A 63 7.51 5.59 -2.16
C VAL A 63 8.78 6.37 -1.81
N ARG A 64 9.89 5.68 -1.66
CA ARG A 64 11.19 6.31 -1.38
C ARG A 64 11.59 7.31 -2.47
N VAL A 65 11.45 6.91 -3.74
CA VAL A 65 11.75 7.79 -4.87
C VAL A 65 10.79 8.98 -4.90
N LEU A 66 9.50 8.76 -4.70
CA LEU A 66 8.48 9.82 -4.67
C LEU A 66 8.75 10.84 -3.57
N LEU A 67 9.15 10.38 -2.37
CA LEU A 67 9.55 11.27 -1.28
C LEU A 67 10.76 12.12 -1.65
N SER A 68 11.75 11.51 -2.27
CA SER A 68 12.95 12.20 -2.75
C SER A 68 12.59 13.31 -3.74
N LEU A 69 11.69 13.01 -4.68
CA LEU A 69 11.22 13.99 -5.68
C LEU A 69 10.43 15.14 -5.04
N LYS A 70 9.63 14.84 -4.02
CA LYS A 70 8.88 15.85 -3.29
C LYS A 70 9.81 16.91 -2.68
N GLU A 71 11.01 16.52 -2.28
CA GLU A 71 12.01 17.40 -1.70
C GLU A 71 12.74 18.26 -2.76
N LYS A 72 12.45 18.06 -4.04
CA LYS A 72 13.11 18.73 -5.17
C LYS A 72 12.06 19.35 -6.12
N PRO A 73 11.32 20.37 -5.66
CA PRO A 73 10.17 20.89 -6.42
C PRO A 73 10.54 21.52 -7.76
N GLY A 74 11.81 21.84 -7.99
CA GLY A 74 12.29 22.41 -9.25
C GLY A 74 12.60 21.38 -10.33
N GLU A 75 12.57 20.08 -10.01
CA GLU A 75 12.85 19.02 -10.98
C GLU A 75 11.62 18.62 -11.78
N SER A 76 11.86 17.98 -12.93
CA SER A 76 10.80 17.42 -13.76
C SER A 76 10.06 16.29 -13.02
N CYS A 77 8.75 16.15 -13.26
CA CYS A 77 7.98 15.03 -12.71
C CYS A 77 8.06 13.75 -13.56
N GLY A 78 9.01 13.67 -14.50
CA GLY A 78 9.15 12.52 -15.38
C GLY A 78 9.33 11.19 -14.66
N GLU A 79 10.10 11.15 -13.58
CA GLU A 79 10.28 9.96 -12.76
C GLU A 79 8.98 9.55 -12.07
N ALA A 80 8.24 10.51 -11.52
CA ALA A 80 6.96 10.27 -10.90
C ALA A 80 5.95 9.70 -11.90
N ILE A 81 5.96 10.21 -13.13
CA ILE A 81 5.10 9.70 -14.21
C ILE A 81 5.43 8.24 -14.52
N ARG A 82 6.72 7.89 -14.60
CA ARG A 82 7.12 6.49 -14.85
C ARG A 82 6.66 5.55 -13.75
N ILE A 83 6.80 5.97 -12.50
CA ILE A 83 6.34 5.20 -11.34
C ILE A 83 4.83 5.01 -11.37
N ALA A 84 4.08 6.08 -11.65
CA ALA A 84 2.63 6.03 -11.75
C ALA A 84 2.18 5.15 -12.92
N GLN A 85 2.86 5.22 -14.06
CA GLN A 85 2.55 4.40 -15.23
C GLN A 85 2.76 2.91 -14.94
N ALA A 86 3.86 2.56 -14.28
CA ALA A 86 4.11 1.17 -13.89
C ALA A 86 3.02 0.65 -12.94
N GLN A 87 2.57 1.48 -12.02
CA GLN A 87 1.47 1.13 -11.11
C GLN A 87 0.15 0.97 -11.85
N LEU A 88 -0.13 1.87 -12.80
CA LEU A 88 -1.33 1.76 -13.64
C LEU A 88 -1.34 0.45 -14.43
N ASP A 89 -0.21 0.08 -15.03
CA ASP A 89 -0.09 -1.16 -15.78
C ASP A 89 -0.37 -2.39 -14.89
N ALA A 90 0.13 -2.37 -13.67
CA ALA A 90 -0.13 -3.44 -12.69
C ALA A 90 -1.61 -3.51 -12.29
N VAL A 91 -2.26 -2.37 -12.14
CA VAL A 91 -3.71 -2.29 -11.83
C VAL A 91 -4.52 -2.83 -13.00
N GLU A 92 -4.20 -2.44 -14.24
CA GLU A 92 -4.88 -2.92 -15.43
C GLU A 92 -4.79 -4.45 -15.56
N GLU A 93 -3.62 -5.01 -15.28
CA GLU A 93 -3.43 -6.46 -15.28
C GLU A 93 -4.29 -7.15 -14.22
N ARG A 94 -4.35 -6.59 -13.01
CA ARG A 94 -5.21 -7.12 -11.93
C ARG A 94 -6.69 -7.03 -12.28
N LEU A 95 -7.12 -5.93 -12.90
CA LEU A 95 -8.49 -5.76 -13.37
C LEU A 95 -8.87 -6.82 -14.39
N SER A 96 -7.96 -7.10 -15.33
CA SER A 96 -8.17 -8.15 -16.34
C SER A 96 -8.35 -9.51 -15.68
N ARG A 97 -7.46 -9.87 -14.75
CA ARG A 97 -7.55 -11.15 -14.01
C ARG A 97 -8.82 -11.24 -13.18
N LEU A 98 -9.21 -10.16 -12.51
CA LEU A 98 -10.45 -10.13 -11.71
C LEU A 98 -11.68 -10.24 -12.60
N THR A 99 -11.67 -9.61 -13.77
CA THR A 99 -12.76 -9.73 -14.75
C THR A 99 -12.94 -11.18 -15.21
N ASP A 100 -11.83 -11.85 -15.52
CA ASP A 100 -11.85 -13.27 -15.93
C ASP A 100 -12.35 -14.15 -14.79
N LEU A 101 -11.85 -13.94 -13.59
CA LEU A 101 -12.26 -14.68 -12.39
C LEU A 101 -13.75 -14.48 -12.12
N ARG A 102 -14.24 -13.26 -12.25
CA ARG A 102 -15.66 -12.93 -12.09
C ARG A 102 -16.53 -13.72 -13.07
N ALA A 103 -16.11 -13.77 -14.33
CA ALA A 103 -16.82 -14.50 -15.36
C ALA A 103 -16.84 -16.01 -15.04
N ASP A 104 -15.71 -16.56 -14.59
CA ASP A 104 -15.60 -17.97 -14.21
C ASP A 104 -16.53 -18.29 -13.03
N LEU A 105 -16.54 -17.45 -12.00
CA LEU A 105 -17.40 -17.65 -10.83
C LEU A 105 -18.88 -17.59 -11.21
N LYS A 106 -19.27 -16.62 -12.03
CA LYS A 106 -20.65 -16.50 -12.51
C LYS A 106 -21.08 -17.73 -13.28
N ARG A 107 -20.21 -18.26 -14.14
CA ARG A 107 -20.49 -19.46 -14.91
C ARG A 107 -20.65 -20.67 -13.99
N MET A 108 -19.74 -20.85 -13.02
CA MET A 108 -19.84 -21.97 -12.07
C MET A 108 -21.13 -21.93 -11.27
N ILE A 109 -21.54 -20.74 -10.81
CA ILE A 109 -22.79 -20.57 -10.07
C ILE A 109 -24.00 -20.88 -10.97
N ALA A 110 -23.98 -20.41 -12.21
CA ALA A 110 -25.09 -20.64 -13.16
C ALA A 110 -25.24 -22.13 -13.53
N GLU A 111 -24.11 -22.85 -13.59
CA GLU A 111 -24.11 -24.30 -13.89
C GLU A 111 -24.48 -25.18 -12.68
N CYS A 112 -24.42 -24.60 -11.47
CA CYS A 112 -24.76 -25.30 -10.24
C CYS A 112 -26.25 -25.10 -9.96
N ASP A 113 -27.03 -26.20 -10.01
CA ASP A 113 -28.48 -26.16 -9.86
C ASP A 113 -28.99 -26.59 -8.47
N GLY A 114 -28.08 -26.60 -7.48
CA GLY A 114 -28.43 -26.96 -6.11
C GLY A 114 -28.59 -28.48 -5.86
N ARG A 115 -28.06 -29.29 -6.74
CA ARG A 115 -28.05 -30.77 -6.58
C ARG A 115 -27.06 -31.17 -5.48
N GLN A 116 -26.78 -32.46 -5.39
CA GLN A 116 -25.83 -33.00 -4.42
C GLN A 116 -24.42 -32.51 -4.71
N VAL A 117 -23.58 -32.48 -3.67
CA VAL A 117 -22.18 -32.06 -3.76
C VAL A 117 -21.41 -32.84 -4.82
N SER A 118 -21.73 -34.12 -5.01
CA SER A 118 -21.10 -34.95 -6.04
C SER A 118 -21.34 -34.43 -7.47
N ASP A 119 -22.39 -33.64 -7.68
CA ASP A 119 -22.74 -33.06 -8.98
C ASP A 119 -22.47 -31.57 -9.03
N CYS A 120 -21.81 -31.01 -7.99
CA CYS A 120 -21.56 -29.59 -7.88
C CYS A 120 -20.39 -29.16 -8.78
N ARG A 121 -20.70 -28.32 -9.78
CA ARG A 121 -19.69 -27.82 -10.72
C ARG A 121 -18.63 -26.97 -10.06
N ILE A 122 -19.00 -26.26 -9.01
CA ILE A 122 -18.06 -25.43 -8.25
C ILE A 122 -17.01 -26.31 -7.59
N ILE A 123 -17.43 -27.31 -6.85
CA ILE A 123 -16.54 -28.26 -6.17
C ILE A 123 -15.69 -29.03 -7.19
N GLU A 124 -16.28 -29.50 -8.27
CA GLU A 124 -15.61 -30.23 -9.33
C GLU A 124 -14.51 -29.38 -9.98
N THR A 125 -14.81 -28.11 -10.28
CA THR A 125 -13.87 -27.18 -10.90
C THR A 125 -12.66 -26.90 -9.98
N ILE A 126 -12.91 -26.73 -8.68
CA ILE A 126 -11.84 -26.47 -7.70
C ILE A 126 -10.99 -27.72 -7.47
N ALA A 127 -11.61 -28.89 -7.49
CA ALA A 127 -10.91 -30.15 -7.28
C ALA A 127 -9.96 -30.50 -8.43
N GLY A 128 -10.16 -29.90 -9.59
CA GLY A 128 -9.33 -30.13 -10.77
C GLY A 128 -9.76 -31.34 -11.52
#